data_5cff8fd373b329e25126d37e81b100f6
#
_entry.id   5cff8fd373b329e25126d37e81b100f6
#
_cell.length_a   1.000
_cell.length_b   1.000
_cell.length_c   1.000
_cell.angle_alpha   90.00
_cell.angle_beta   90.00
_cell.angle_gamma   90.00
#
_symmetry.space_group_name_H-M   'P 1'
#
loop_
_entity.id
_entity.type
_entity.pdbx_description
1 polymer ?
#
loop_
_entity_poly.entity_id
_entity_poly.type
_entity_poly.pdbx_seq_one_letter_code
_entity_poly.pdbx_strand_id
1 'polypeptide(L)'
;MGTIIGEGITFDDVLLVPSYSEVIPNQVSLKTHLTKNIELNIPMMSAGMDTVTEHRMAIAMARQGGIGIIHKNMSIEAQAEEVDKVKRSENGVITDPFYLSPEHTLEDANNLMAKFRISGVPITEGKKLVGIITNRDLKFETDYSKKIKECMTSEGLITAPEGITLDEAKKILATARKEKLPIVDKDGNLSGLITIKDIEKQIKYPHSAKDKQGRLLCGAGVGVTANILDRVEALVKSKVDVIVIDTAHGHSANVLKVVKMVRDAYPELGIIAGNVATAEGTKALIEAGVDAVKVGIGPGSICTTRVVAGIGVPQVTAIMNAYEAAKPYGIPVIADGGIKYSGDMTKAIAAGANVCMMGSIFAGCDESPGSFELFQGRKYKVYRGMGSIAAMENGSKDRYFQTDAKKLVPEGVEGRVAYKGTVEDTVFQLIGGLRSGMGYCGTQTIEELKENGRFVKISAASLKESHPHDIHITKEAPNYSVE
;
A
#
# COMPACT_ATOMS: atom_id res chain seq x y z
N MET A 1 -25.24 -7.31 -33.99
CA MET A 1 -25.24 -8.66 -33.36
C MET A 1 -23.94 -8.79 -32.57
N GLY A 2 -24.01 -9.21 -31.31
CA GLY A 2 -22.79 -9.41 -30.51
C GLY A 2 -21.95 -10.57 -31.06
N THR A 3 -20.62 -10.50 -30.81
CA THR A 3 -19.67 -11.51 -31.30
C THR A 3 -18.95 -12.17 -30.10
N ILE A 4 -18.78 -13.49 -30.15
CA ILE A 4 -17.94 -14.22 -29.23
C ILE A 4 -16.48 -14.10 -29.72
N ILE A 5 -15.60 -13.43 -28.95
CA ILE A 5 -14.21 -13.16 -29.35
C ILE A 5 -13.21 -14.16 -28.75
N GLY A 6 -13.64 -15.03 -27.85
CA GLY A 6 -12.76 -16.01 -27.24
C GLY A 6 -13.34 -16.66 -25.99
N GLU A 7 -12.51 -17.47 -25.33
CA GLU A 7 -12.79 -18.12 -24.06
C GLU A 7 -12.05 -17.38 -22.92
N GLY A 8 -12.76 -17.09 -21.82
CA GLY A 8 -12.17 -16.44 -20.64
C GLY A 8 -11.74 -17.45 -19.59
N ILE A 9 -10.58 -17.24 -18.99
CA ILE A 9 -9.95 -18.12 -17.99
C ILE A 9 -9.72 -17.33 -16.70
N THR A 10 -10.13 -17.91 -15.57
CA THR A 10 -9.84 -17.38 -14.21
C THR A 10 -8.84 -18.27 -13.46
N PHE A 11 -8.48 -17.89 -12.23
CA PHE A 11 -7.51 -18.65 -11.42
C PHE A 11 -7.92 -20.09 -11.16
N ASP A 12 -9.22 -20.35 -11.00
CA ASP A 12 -9.76 -21.69 -10.74
C ASP A 12 -9.79 -22.59 -11.98
N ASP A 13 -9.55 -22.06 -13.19
CA ASP A 13 -9.54 -22.81 -14.44
C ASP A 13 -8.15 -23.33 -14.83
N VAL A 14 -7.10 -22.98 -14.09
CA VAL A 14 -5.72 -23.30 -14.46
C VAL A 14 -4.87 -23.71 -13.25
N LEU A 15 -3.86 -24.54 -13.51
CA LEU A 15 -2.73 -24.75 -12.62
C LEU A 15 -1.42 -24.45 -13.35
N LEU A 16 -0.40 -24.05 -12.58
CA LEU A 16 0.97 -23.94 -13.11
C LEU A 16 1.60 -25.34 -13.17
N VAL A 17 2.26 -25.63 -14.28
CA VAL A 17 2.97 -26.88 -14.50
C VAL A 17 4.35 -26.79 -13.83
N PRO A 18 4.72 -27.73 -12.96
CA PRO A 18 6.05 -27.76 -12.37
C PRO A 18 7.13 -27.97 -13.43
N SER A 19 8.30 -27.42 -13.20
CA SER A 19 9.47 -27.51 -14.09
C SER A 19 10.68 -28.01 -13.30
N TYR A 20 11.74 -28.43 -14.01
CA TYR A 20 13.02 -28.70 -13.37
C TYR A 20 13.47 -27.48 -12.58
N SER A 21 13.91 -27.68 -11.34
CA SER A 21 14.25 -26.60 -10.43
C SER A 21 15.54 -26.90 -9.67
N GLU A 22 16.46 -25.94 -9.68
CA GLU A 22 17.58 -25.84 -8.77
C GLU A 22 17.38 -24.71 -7.75
N VAL A 23 16.17 -24.15 -7.72
CA VAL A 23 15.82 -22.97 -6.92
C VAL A 23 15.35 -23.39 -5.53
N ILE A 24 16.00 -22.83 -4.51
CA ILE A 24 15.56 -22.99 -3.12
C ILE A 24 14.57 -21.87 -2.79
N PRO A 25 13.35 -22.17 -2.33
CA PRO A 25 12.28 -21.16 -2.12
C PRO A 25 12.71 -19.94 -1.29
N ASN A 26 13.59 -20.12 -0.30
CA ASN A 26 14.07 -19.01 0.54
C ASN A 26 15.10 -18.09 -0.16
N GLN A 27 15.59 -18.46 -1.33
CA GLN A 27 16.60 -17.70 -2.09
C GLN A 27 16.00 -16.92 -3.25
N VAL A 28 14.69 -17.09 -3.55
CA VAL A 28 14.06 -16.33 -4.63
C VAL A 28 13.93 -14.86 -4.28
N SER A 29 14.10 -14.01 -5.29
CA SER A 29 13.84 -12.58 -5.19
C SER A 29 12.39 -12.27 -5.51
N LEU A 30 11.72 -11.61 -4.58
CA LEU A 30 10.33 -11.14 -4.76
C LEU A 30 10.24 -9.68 -5.20
N LYS A 31 11.40 -9.05 -5.47
CA LYS A 31 11.46 -7.67 -5.95
C LYS A 31 10.74 -7.53 -7.28
N THR A 32 9.99 -6.44 -7.40
CA THR A 32 9.20 -6.14 -8.59
C THR A 32 9.01 -4.63 -8.77
N HIS A 33 8.70 -4.22 -9.98
CA HIS A 33 8.37 -2.83 -10.27
C HIS A 33 6.86 -2.57 -10.11
N LEU A 34 6.53 -1.57 -9.27
CA LEU A 34 5.18 -1.02 -9.19
C LEU A 34 4.93 -0.02 -10.33
N THR A 35 5.92 0.81 -10.59
CA THR A 35 6.02 1.73 -11.72
C THR A 35 7.43 1.67 -12.29
N LYS A 36 7.71 2.39 -13.37
CA LYS A 36 9.10 2.46 -13.89
C LYS A 36 10.12 2.95 -12.85
N ASN A 37 9.67 3.78 -11.90
CA ASN A 37 10.53 4.47 -10.93
C ASN A 37 10.37 3.97 -9.49
N ILE A 38 9.41 3.10 -9.21
CA ILE A 38 9.13 2.58 -7.87
C ILE A 38 9.27 1.06 -7.87
N GLU A 39 10.22 0.57 -7.10
CA GLU A 39 10.42 -0.86 -6.83
C GLU A 39 9.80 -1.24 -5.49
N LEU A 40 9.17 -2.40 -5.42
CA LEU A 40 8.71 -3.05 -4.20
C LEU A 40 9.55 -4.28 -3.89
N ASN A 41 9.71 -4.60 -2.61
CA ASN A 41 10.44 -5.79 -2.16
C ASN A 41 9.57 -7.05 -2.18
N ILE A 42 8.23 -6.90 -2.24
CA ILE A 42 7.27 -7.97 -2.44
C ILE A 42 6.16 -7.52 -3.40
N PRO A 43 5.58 -8.41 -4.21
CA PRO A 43 4.60 -8.06 -5.23
C PRO A 43 3.17 -7.88 -4.66
N MET A 44 3.03 -7.09 -3.60
CA MET A 44 1.76 -6.95 -2.88
C MET A 44 1.35 -5.49 -2.67
N MET A 45 0.06 -5.26 -2.83
CA MET A 45 -0.58 -3.96 -2.62
C MET A 45 -1.91 -4.14 -1.90
N SER A 46 -2.19 -3.35 -0.85
CA SER A 46 -3.51 -3.33 -0.24
C SER A 46 -4.44 -2.35 -0.96
N ALA A 47 -5.69 -2.79 -1.18
CA ALA A 47 -6.65 -2.06 -2.00
C ALA A 47 -7.12 -0.75 -1.35
N GLY A 48 -7.33 0.28 -2.18
CA GLY A 48 -7.82 1.60 -1.78
C GLY A 48 -9.31 1.60 -1.47
N MET A 49 -9.73 0.78 -0.50
CA MET A 49 -11.10 0.60 -0.06
C MET A 49 -11.28 1.05 1.39
N ASP A 50 -12.42 1.63 1.71
CA ASP A 50 -12.69 2.25 3.02
C ASP A 50 -12.81 1.27 4.21
N THR A 51 -12.82 -0.03 3.93
CA THR A 51 -12.71 -1.10 4.94
C THR A 51 -11.38 -1.87 4.86
N VAL A 52 -10.41 -1.40 4.07
CA VAL A 52 -9.12 -2.08 3.85
C VAL A 52 -7.92 -1.21 4.24
N THR A 53 -7.77 -0.01 3.63
CA THR A 53 -6.52 0.74 3.72
C THR A 53 -6.69 2.18 4.19
N GLU A 54 -6.29 2.42 5.43
CA GLU A 54 -5.90 3.70 6.01
C GLU A 54 -4.43 3.63 6.46
N HIS A 55 -3.92 4.65 7.17
CA HIS A 55 -2.50 4.72 7.55
C HIS A 55 -1.97 3.46 8.26
N ARG A 56 -2.75 2.80 9.14
CA ARG A 56 -2.31 1.60 9.86
C ARG A 56 -1.97 0.46 8.90
N MET A 57 -2.86 0.17 7.97
CA MET A 57 -2.67 -0.85 6.94
C MET A 57 -1.52 -0.46 5.99
N ALA A 58 -1.47 0.80 5.55
CA ALA A 58 -0.42 1.26 4.64
C ALA A 58 0.97 1.16 5.27
N ILE A 59 1.11 1.52 6.56
CA ILE A 59 2.36 1.35 7.31
C ILE A 59 2.75 -0.12 7.41
N ALA A 60 1.82 -0.99 7.81
CA ALA A 60 2.09 -2.41 7.95
C ALA A 60 2.51 -3.05 6.62
N MET A 61 1.80 -2.72 5.53
CA MET A 61 2.12 -3.22 4.19
C MET A 61 3.51 -2.76 3.71
N ALA A 62 3.84 -1.48 3.88
CA ALA A 62 5.14 -0.95 3.49
C ALA A 62 6.28 -1.53 4.33
N ARG A 63 6.08 -1.83 5.61
CA ARG A 63 7.04 -2.54 6.48
C ARG A 63 7.36 -3.94 5.97
N GLN A 64 6.38 -4.62 5.40
CA GLN A 64 6.58 -5.94 4.79
C GLN A 64 7.21 -5.87 3.40
N GLY A 65 7.38 -4.67 2.82
CA GLY A 65 8.01 -4.46 1.52
C GLY A 65 7.04 -4.25 0.35
N GLY A 66 5.75 -4.21 0.62
CA GLY A 66 4.69 -3.86 -0.32
C GLY A 66 4.29 -2.39 -0.25
N ILE A 67 3.07 -2.06 -0.65
CA ILE A 67 2.52 -0.69 -0.58
C ILE A 67 1.03 -0.71 -0.24
N GLY A 68 0.58 0.25 0.57
CA GLY A 68 -0.84 0.48 0.83
C GLY A 68 -1.37 1.67 0.05
N ILE A 69 -2.61 1.55 -0.46
CA ILE A 69 -3.30 2.62 -1.17
C ILE A 69 -4.38 3.20 -0.26
N ILE A 70 -4.16 4.41 0.26
CA ILE A 70 -5.16 5.11 1.08
C ILE A 70 -6.41 5.39 0.27
N HIS A 71 -7.57 4.99 0.79
CA HIS A 71 -8.85 5.18 0.10
C HIS A 71 -9.26 6.64 0.01
N LYS A 72 -10.15 6.96 -0.95
CA LYS A 72 -10.63 8.33 -1.20
C LYS A 72 -11.96 8.68 -0.53
N ASN A 73 -12.63 7.74 0.16
CA ASN A 73 -13.91 7.96 0.82
C ASN A 73 -13.75 8.79 2.11
N MET A 74 -13.14 9.95 1.99
CA MET A 74 -12.90 10.93 3.03
C MET A 74 -12.62 12.30 2.39
N SER A 75 -12.57 13.37 3.19
CA SER A 75 -12.21 14.70 2.68
C SER A 75 -10.78 14.73 2.12
N ILE A 76 -10.47 15.74 1.34
CA ILE A 76 -9.12 15.94 0.77
C ILE A 76 -8.10 16.04 1.91
N GLU A 77 -8.40 16.83 2.94
CA GLU A 77 -7.55 17.08 4.10
C GLU A 77 -7.32 15.80 4.91
N ALA A 78 -8.39 15.02 5.15
CA ALA A 78 -8.30 13.76 5.88
C ALA A 78 -7.43 12.74 5.14
N GLN A 79 -7.57 12.61 3.82
CA GLN A 79 -6.74 11.70 3.02
C GLN A 79 -5.28 12.14 3.01
N ALA A 80 -5.02 13.43 2.88
CA ALA A 80 -3.68 14.01 2.95
C ALA A 80 -3.03 13.77 4.33
N GLU A 81 -3.82 13.87 5.43
CA GLU A 81 -3.38 13.54 6.79
C GLU A 81 -3.04 12.04 6.93
N GLU A 82 -3.84 11.16 6.36
CA GLU A 82 -3.55 9.71 6.36
C GLU A 82 -2.22 9.41 5.66
N VAL A 83 -1.95 10.02 4.51
CA VAL A 83 -0.65 9.92 3.82
C VAL A 83 0.47 10.48 4.68
N ASP A 84 0.31 11.65 5.29
CA ASP A 84 1.32 12.26 6.17
C ASP A 84 1.66 11.36 7.36
N LYS A 85 0.67 10.71 7.97
CA LYS A 85 0.88 9.71 9.04
C LYS A 85 1.78 8.56 8.59
N VAL A 86 1.60 8.06 7.36
CA VAL A 86 2.47 7.01 6.80
C VAL A 86 3.88 7.53 6.59
N LYS A 87 4.02 8.68 5.93
CA LYS A 87 5.32 9.29 5.60
C LYS A 87 6.14 9.67 6.85
N ARG A 88 5.46 9.99 7.95
CA ARG A 88 6.11 10.31 9.25
C ARG A 88 6.33 9.09 10.14
N SER A 89 5.75 7.94 9.82
CA SER A 89 5.82 6.75 10.69
C SER A 89 7.22 6.15 10.80
N GLU A 90 8.02 6.27 9.76
CA GLU A 90 9.43 5.85 9.71
C GLU A 90 10.24 6.81 8.86
N ASN A 91 11.37 7.21 9.42
CA ASN A 91 12.36 8.01 8.72
C ASN A 91 13.75 7.39 8.98
N GLY A 92 14.61 7.41 7.98
CA GLY A 92 16.02 7.15 8.23
C GLY A 92 16.62 8.34 8.96
N VAL A 93 16.67 9.48 8.27
CA VAL A 93 16.92 10.80 8.84
C VAL A 93 15.66 11.62 8.62
N ILE A 94 15.08 12.18 9.68
CA ILE A 94 13.98 13.14 9.58
C ILE A 94 14.59 14.44 9.02
N THR A 95 14.41 14.73 7.76
CA THR A 95 15.03 15.88 7.06
C THR A 95 14.30 17.21 7.29
N ASP A 96 13.12 17.18 7.89
CA ASP A 96 12.34 18.37 8.26
C ASP A 96 11.72 18.11 9.65
N PRO A 97 12.54 18.10 10.71
CA PRO A 97 12.06 17.84 12.06
C PRO A 97 11.23 19.03 12.56
N PHE A 98 10.20 18.75 13.35
CA PHE A 98 9.56 19.81 14.13
C PHE A 98 10.57 20.44 15.05
N TYR A 99 10.53 21.77 15.15
CA TYR A 99 11.35 22.55 16.07
C TYR A 99 10.52 23.64 16.74
N LEU A 100 10.98 24.11 17.89
CA LEU A 100 10.43 25.25 18.60
C LEU A 100 11.56 26.22 18.95
N SER A 101 11.21 27.45 19.33
CA SER A 101 12.20 28.41 19.84
C SER A 101 12.29 28.33 21.36
N PRO A 102 13.40 28.79 21.99
CA PRO A 102 13.54 28.86 23.44
C PRO A 102 12.45 29.68 24.12
N GLU A 103 11.80 30.60 23.40
CA GLU A 103 10.77 31.49 23.91
C GLU A 103 9.36 30.90 23.92
N HIS A 104 9.13 29.76 23.28
CA HIS A 104 7.88 29.01 23.42
C HIS A 104 7.72 28.45 24.84
N THR A 105 6.49 28.09 25.20
CA THR A 105 6.19 27.50 26.50
C THR A 105 6.36 26.00 26.52
N LEU A 106 6.44 25.40 27.70
CA LEU A 106 6.40 23.96 27.87
C LEU A 106 5.06 23.36 27.40
N GLU A 107 3.97 24.15 27.51
CA GLU A 107 2.66 23.76 26.97
C GLU A 107 2.69 23.63 25.44
N ASP A 108 3.35 24.55 24.74
CA ASP A 108 3.53 24.45 23.28
C ASP A 108 4.29 23.18 22.89
N ALA A 109 5.36 22.87 23.63
CA ALA A 109 6.14 21.65 23.41
C ALA A 109 5.31 20.40 23.69
N ASN A 110 4.56 20.36 24.79
CA ASN A 110 3.71 19.23 25.16
C ASN A 110 2.60 19.00 24.12
N ASN A 111 1.93 20.06 23.69
CA ASN A 111 0.88 20.01 22.67
C ASN A 111 1.42 19.52 21.34
N LEU A 112 2.60 20.01 20.92
CA LEU A 112 3.27 19.53 19.71
C LEU A 112 3.61 18.04 19.81
N MET A 113 4.22 17.62 20.91
CA MET A 113 4.56 16.22 21.14
C MET A 113 3.34 15.30 21.18
N ALA A 114 2.25 15.73 21.83
CA ALA A 114 1.00 14.98 21.90
C ALA A 114 0.34 14.86 20.51
N LYS A 115 0.22 15.97 19.80
CA LYS A 115 -0.40 16.03 18.46
C LYS A 115 0.28 15.09 17.47
N PHE A 116 1.62 15.09 17.46
CA PHE A 116 2.41 14.32 16.49
C PHE A 116 2.97 13.01 17.05
N ARG A 117 2.64 12.67 18.32
CA ARG A 117 3.09 11.45 19.01
C ARG A 117 4.62 11.29 19.01
N ILE A 118 5.33 12.40 19.13
CA ILE A 118 6.79 12.47 19.23
C ILE A 118 7.21 12.66 20.68
N SER A 119 8.40 12.20 21.06
CA SER A 119 8.90 12.21 22.42
C SER A 119 9.97 13.27 22.70
N GLY A 120 10.14 14.21 21.77
CA GLY A 120 11.05 15.34 21.94
C GLY A 120 11.22 16.15 20.69
N VAL A 121 11.60 17.40 20.87
CA VAL A 121 11.65 18.44 19.84
C VAL A 121 12.98 19.18 19.93
N PRO A 122 13.75 19.30 18.83
CA PRO A 122 14.88 20.22 18.74
C PRO A 122 14.45 21.66 18.95
N ILE A 123 15.29 22.45 19.62
CA ILE A 123 15.05 23.86 19.89
C ILE A 123 16.05 24.69 19.09
N THR A 124 15.54 25.68 18.34
CA THR A 124 16.38 26.49 17.44
C THR A 124 16.17 28.00 17.68
N GLU A 125 17.23 28.76 17.49
CA GLU A 125 17.18 30.20 17.28
C GLU A 125 17.40 30.49 15.80
N GLY A 126 16.33 30.90 15.14
CA GLY A 126 16.30 30.88 13.66
C GLY A 126 16.44 29.45 13.15
N LYS A 127 17.56 29.16 12.47
CA LYS A 127 17.91 27.79 12.01
C LYS A 127 18.90 27.07 12.92
N LYS A 128 19.61 27.82 13.79
CA LYS A 128 20.71 27.30 14.61
C LYS A 128 20.14 26.43 15.74
N LEU A 129 20.66 25.22 15.89
CA LEU A 129 20.30 24.34 17.00
C LEU A 129 20.90 24.88 18.30
N VAL A 130 20.03 25.11 19.32
CA VAL A 130 20.46 25.60 20.64
C VAL A 130 20.05 24.67 21.79
N GLY A 131 19.21 23.69 21.53
CA GLY A 131 18.77 22.77 22.59
C GLY A 131 17.88 21.65 22.05
N ILE A 132 17.47 20.80 22.98
CA ILE A 132 16.45 19.79 22.76
C ILE A 132 15.57 19.69 24.01
N ILE A 133 14.26 19.54 23.83
CA ILE A 133 13.32 19.23 24.90
C ILE A 133 12.64 17.89 24.65
N THR A 134 12.47 17.08 25.68
CA THR A 134 11.93 15.72 25.58
C THR A 134 10.85 15.48 26.62
N ASN A 135 10.07 14.40 26.47
CA ASN A 135 9.11 13.96 27.50
C ASN A 135 9.76 13.72 28.86
N ARG A 136 11.06 13.43 28.90
CA ARG A 136 11.80 13.23 30.17
C ARG A 136 11.96 14.54 30.89
N ASP A 137 12.19 15.64 30.16
CA ASP A 137 12.33 16.99 30.73
C ASP A 137 10.97 17.50 31.24
N LEU A 138 9.87 17.13 30.61
CA LEU A 138 8.50 17.51 30.99
C LEU A 138 7.90 16.65 32.11
N LYS A 139 8.44 15.44 32.35
CA LYS A 139 7.81 14.42 33.21
C LYS A 139 7.54 14.86 34.64
N PHE A 140 8.40 15.72 35.19
CA PHE A 140 8.34 16.17 36.57
C PHE A 140 7.96 17.64 36.67
N GLU A 141 7.65 18.29 35.58
CA GLU A 141 7.27 19.70 35.56
C GLU A 141 5.77 19.85 35.81
N THR A 142 5.43 20.81 36.64
CA THR A 142 4.04 21.11 37.03
C THR A 142 3.55 22.45 36.48
N ASP A 143 4.49 23.33 36.11
CA ASP A 143 4.19 24.64 35.55
C ASP A 143 4.55 24.69 34.06
N TYR A 144 3.57 24.42 33.24
CA TYR A 144 3.73 24.40 31.78
C TYR A 144 3.74 25.81 31.15
N SER A 145 3.54 26.88 31.93
CA SER A 145 3.69 28.29 31.47
C SER A 145 5.15 28.72 31.33
N LYS A 146 6.09 27.99 31.93
CA LYS A 146 7.54 28.23 31.85
C LYS A 146 8.01 28.22 30.38
N LYS A 147 9.09 28.99 30.11
CA LYS A 147 9.75 28.98 28.83
C LYS A 147 10.59 27.70 28.62
N ILE A 148 10.64 27.23 27.38
CA ILE A 148 11.42 26.03 27.01
C ILE A 148 12.88 26.17 27.43
N LYS A 149 13.48 27.35 27.31
CA LYS A 149 14.87 27.64 27.71
C LYS A 149 15.20 27.30 29.15
N GLU A 150 14.19 27.27 30.04
CA GLU A 150 14.38 27.00 31.46
C GLU A 150 14.50 25.49 31.76
N CYS A 151 14.01 24.64 30.85
CA CYS A 151 13.93 23.20 31.05
C CYS A 151 14.63 22.37 29.94
N MET A 152 14.97 22.97 28.80
CA MET A 152 15.63 22.26 27.72
C MET A 152 17.05 21.82 28.07
N THR A 153 17.51 20.76 27.46
CA THR A 153 18.94 20.41 27.46
C THR A 153 19.65 21.28 26.42
N SER A 154 20.50 22.20 26.86
CA SER A 154 21.33 23.10 26.02
C SER A 154 22.83 22.78 26.10
N GLU A 155 23.28 22.30 27.27
CA GLU A 155 24.68 21.92 27.48
C GLU A 155 24.90 20.43 27.14
N GLY A 156 26.07 20.12 26.55
CA GLY A 156 26.41 18.74 26.20
C GLY A 156 25.50 18.12 25.13
N LEU A 157 24.97 18.94 24.22
CA LEU A 157 24.20 18.44 23.09
C LEU A 157 25.05 17.52 22.22
N ILE A 158 24.55 16.31 21.99
CA ILE A 158 25.15 15.36 21.06
C ILE A 158 24.49 15.58 19.71
N THR A 159 25.31 15.90 18.71
CA THR A 159 24.88 16.13 17.32
C THR A 159 25.73 15.29 16.36
N ALA A 160 25.29 15.16 15.14
CA ALA A 160 26.06 14.55 14.07
C ALA A 160 25.98 15.41 12.78
N PRO A 161 26.97 15.30 11.89
CA PRO A 161 26.95 16.02 10.63
C PRO A 161 25.96 15.39 9.63
N GLU A 162 25.58 16.16 8.61
CA GLU A 162 24.85 15.65 7.46
C GLU A 162 25.62 14.50 6.78
N GLY A 163 24.86 13.53 6.25
CA GLY A 163 25.41 12.35 5.57
C GLY A 163 25.86 11.22 6.48
N ILE A 164 25.67 11.34 7.80
CA ILE A 164 25.95 10.25 8.75
C ILE A 164 25.10 9.01 8.42
N THR A 165 25.70 7.83 8.51
CA THR A 165 24.99 6.57 8.36
C THR A 165 24.21 6.21 9.63
N LEU A 166 23.14 5.42 9.49
CA LEU A 166 22.36 4.98 10.66
C LEU A 166 23.15 4.09 11.63
N ASP A 167 24.12 3.32 11.12
CA ASP A 167 25.02 2.50 11.96
C ASP A 167 25.97 3.38 12.80
N GLU A 168 26.49 4.45 12.22
CA GLU A 168 27.28 5.43 12.97
C GLU A 168 26.42 6.18 13.99
N ALA A 169 25.23 6.62 13.59
CA ALA A 169 24.27 7.26 14.47
C ALA A 169 23.90 6.35 15.67
N LYS A 170 23.70 5.04 15.41
CA LYS A 170 23.45 4.04 16.46
C LYS A 170 24.61 3.97 17.47
N LYS A 171 25.85 3.98 17.02
CA LYS A 171 27.03 3.96 17.89
C LYS A 171 27.12 5.23 18.76
N ILE A 172 26.85 6.39 18.17
CA ILE A 172 26.84 7.67 18.89
C ILE A 172 25.75 7.65 19.95
N LEU A 173 24.50 7.29 19.59
CA LEU A 173 23.37 7.23 20.53
C LEU A 173 23.61 6.24 21.67
N ALA A 174 24.19 5.06 21.37
CA ALA A 174 24.50 4.04 22.36
C ALA A 174 25.59 4.54 23.35
N THR A 175 26.67 5.13 22.84
CA THR A 175 27.76 5.68 23.66
C THR A 175 27.27 6.82 24.55
N ALA A 176 26.49 7.73 23.98
CA ALA A 176 25.94 8.89 24.67
C ALA A 176 24.74 8.56 25.58
N ARG A 177 24.16 7.34 25.49
CA ARG A 177 22.93 6.91 26.15
C ARG A 177 21.75 7.88 25.90
N LYS A 178 21.65 8.36 24.68
CA LYS A 178 20.59 9.27 24.21
C LYS A 178 19.67 8.55 23.22
N GLU A 179 18.46 9.04 23.10
CA GLU A 179 17.43 8.46 22.21
C GLU A 179 17.27 9.26 20.90
N LYS A 180 17.83 10.47 20.86
CA LYS A 180 17.70 11.41 19.74
C LYS A 180 19.04 12.03 19.41
N LEU A 181 19.30 12.13 18.10
CA LEU A 181 20.52 12.68 17.54
C LEU A 181 20.15 13.76 16.52
N PRO A 182 20.16 15.04 16.89
CA PRO A 182 20.02 16.12 15.93
C PRO A 182 21.17 16.10 14.91
N ILE A 183 20.83 16.30 13.66
CA ILE A 183 21.77 16.42 12.55
C ILE A 183 21.91 17.90 12.24
N VAL A 184 23.14 18.35 12.10
CA VAL A 184 23.43 19.75 11.84
C VAL A 184 24.33 19.89 10.60
N ASP A 185 24.16 21.02 9.90
CA ASP A 185 25.07 21.43 8.85
C ASP A 185 26.40 21.97 9.41
N LYS A 186 27.27 22.45 8.53
CA LYS A 186 28.59 23.00 8.89
C LYS A 186 28.53 24.26 9.74
N ASP A 187 27.40 24.98 9.68
CA ASP A 187 27.15 26.23 10.40
C ASP A 187 26.42 25.99 11.73
N GLY A 188 26.10 24.72 12.03
CA GLY A 188 25.38 24.32 13.23
C GLY A 188 23.87 24.50 13.14
N ASN A 189 23.32 24.69 11.93
CA ASN A 189 21.88 24.75 11.73
C ASN A 189 21.28 23.34 11.75
N LEU A 190 20.08 23.23 12.30
CA LEU A 190 19.34 21.97 12.31
C LEU A 190 18.97 21.58 10.87
N SER A 191 19.45 20.43 10.42
CA SER A 191 19.15 19.86 9.11
C SER A 191 18.40 18.53 9.18
N GLY A 192 18.38 17.88 10.36
CA GLY A 192 17.67 16.64 10.54
C GLY A 192 17.63 16.14 11.97
N LEU A 193 16.97 15.00 12.16
CA LEU A 193 16.88 14.29 13.44
C LEU A 193 16.87 12.79 13.19
N ILE A 194 17.67 12.05 13.93
CA ILE A 194 17.64 10.57 13.97
C ILE A 194 17.18 10.16 15.37
N THR A 195 16.28 9.17 15.48
CA THR A 195 15.88 8.61 16.77
C THR A 195 16.26 7.13 16.87
N ILE A 196 16.50 6.65 18.09
CA ILE A 196 16.76 5.22 18.30
C ILE A 196 15.61 4.34 17.82
N LYS A 197 14.37 4.83 17.94
CA LYS A 197 13.18 4.12 17.45
C LYS A 197 13.18 3.90 15.95
N ASP A 198 13.71 4.85 15.15
CA ASP A 198 13.81 4.71 13.71
C ASP A 198 14.87 3.67 13.33
N ILE A 199 15.97 3.63 14.07
CA ILE A 199 17.01 2.61 13.92
C ILE A 199 16.47 1.22 14.28
N GLU A 200 15.76 1.08 15.41
CA GLU A 200 15.13 -0.17 15.84
C GLU A 200 14.11 -0.69 14.82
N LYS A 201 13.29 0.20 14.24
CA LYS A 201 12.34 -0.15 13.17
C LYS A 201 13.06 -0.65 11.91
N GLN A 202 14.16 -0.02 11.53
CA GLN A 202 14.93 -0.47 10.38
C GLN A 202 15.54 -1.86 10.59
N ILE A 203 16.00 -2.15 11.80
CA ILE A 203 16.51 -3.48 12.17
C ILE A 203 15.36 -4.51 12.15
N LYS A 204 14.21 -4.12 12.68
CA LYS A 204 13.03 -5.00 12.76
C LYS A 204 12.42 -5.28 11.37
N TYR A 205 12.42 -4.28 10.49
CA TYR A 205 11.80 -4.34 9.15
C TYR A 205 12.82 -4.05 8.04
N PRO A 206 13.82 -4.91 7.84
CA PRO A 206 14.91 -4.66 6.88
C PRO A 206 14.45 -4.63 5.42
N HIS A 207 13.29 -5.21 5.14
CA HIS A 207 12.71 -5.29 3.80
C HIS A 207 11.62 -4.24 3.53
N SER A 208 11.48 -3.23 4.40
CA SER A 208 10.49 -2.17 4.19
C SER A 208 10.65 -1.49 2.83
N ALA A 209 9.51 -1.22 2.18
CA ALA A 209 9.47 -0.42 0.96
C ALA A 209 9.60 1.07 1.32
N LYS A 210 10.68 1.70 0.90
CA LYS A 210 11.03 3.09 1.27
C LYS A 210 11.38 3.94 0.06
N ASP A 211 11.09 5.23 0.18
CA ASP A 211 11.54 6.24 -0.78
C ASP A 211 13.04 6.58 -0.59
N LYS A 212 13.55 7.44 -1.44
CA LYS A 212 14.97 7.87 -1.41
C LYS A 212 15.38 8.59 -0.12
N GLN A 213 14.40 9.11 0.66
CA GLN A 213 14.62 9.74 1.96
C GLN A 213 14.45 8.75 3.14
N GLY A 214 14.24 7.47 2.87
CA GLY A 214 14.07 6.43 3.89
C GLY A 214 12.68 6.41 4.55
N ARG A 215 11.68 7.11 4.00
CA ARG A 215 10.29 7.09 4.46
C ARG A 215 9.52 5.96 3.79
N LEU A 216 8.55 5.39 4.49
CA LEU A 216 7.71 4.33 3.92
C LEU A 216 6.99 4.80 2.64
N LEU A 217 6.92 3.91 1.65
CA LEU A 217 6.14 4.15 0.44
C LEU A 217 4.64 4.15 0.75
N CYS A 218 3.93 5.10 0.16
CA CYS A 218 2.49 5.27 0.32
C CYS A 218 1.85 5.69 -0.99
N GLY A 219 0.76 5.01 -1.36
CA GLY A 219 -0.10 5.43 -2.45
C GLY A 219 -1.44 5.97 -1.95
N ALA A 220 -2.16 6.67 -2.81
CA ALA A 220 -3.50 7.16 -2.53
C ALA A 220 -4.42 7.03 -3.74
N GLY A 221 -5.65 6.57 -3.48
CA GLY A 221 -6.71 6.50 -4.49
C GLY A 221 -7.31 7.87 -4.78
N VAL A 222 -7.58 8.16 -6.04
CA VAL A 222 -8.29 9.35 -6.49
C VAL A 222 -9.36 8.96 -7.51
N GLY A 223 -10.38 9.78 -7.65
CA GLY A 223 -11.46 9.58 -8.62
C GLY A 223 -11.36 10.52 -9.80
N VAL A 224 -12.38 10.50 -10.65
CA VAL A 224 -12.51 11.38 -11.83
C VAL A 224 -13.49 12.52 -11.55
N THR A 225 -13.21 13.28 -10.50
CA THR A 225 -14.05 14.40 -10.03
C THR A 225 -13.56 15.74 -10.56
N ALA A 226 -14.42 16.75 -10.56
CA ALA A 226 -14.05 18.09 -11.05
C ALA A 226 -12.89 18.73 -10.28
N ASN A 227 -12.75 18.43 -8.99
CA ASN A 227 -11.72 18.94 -8.08
C ASN A 227 -10.53 17.99 -7.90
N ILE A 228 -10.27 17.11 -8.87
CA ILE A 228 -9.19 16.12 -8.74
C ILE A 228 -7.82 16.76 -8.52
N LEU A 229 -7.51 17.88 -9.18
CA LEU A 229 -6.22 18.55 -9.03
C LEU A 229 -6.01 19.08 -7.61
N ASP A 230 -7.05 19.59 -6.94
CA ASP A 230 -6.96 20.02 -5.53
C ASP A 230 -6.60 18.85 -4.62
N ARG A 231 -7.22 17.68 -4.86
CA ARG A 231 -6.90 16.44 -4.12
C ARG A 231 -5.48 15.98 -4.38
N VAL A 232 -5.05 15.93 -5.63
CA VAL A 232 -3.68 15.55 -6.00
C VAL A 232 -2.67 16.53 -5.41
N GLU A 233 -2.92 17.83 -5.44
CA GLU A 233 -2.04 18.83 -4.82
C GLU A 233 -1.85 18.59 -3.33
N ALA A 234 -2.93 18.34 -2.58
CA ALA A 234 -2.87 18.05 -1.14
C ALA A 234 -2.07 16.76 -0.85
N LEU A 235 -2.27 15.72 -1.67
CA LEU A 235 -1.52 14.45 -1.56
C LEU A 235 -0.02 14.64 -1.88
N VAL A 236 0.31 15.41 -2.89
CA VAL A 236 1.71 15.74 -3.25
C VAL A 236 2.38 16.56 -2.15
N LYS A 237 1.68 17.52 -1.55
CA LYS A 237 2.17 18.25 -0.36
C LYS A 237 2.48 17.31 0.81
N SER A 238 1.68 16.26 0.99
CA SER A 238 1.91 15.20 1.99
C SER A 238 2.95 14.15 1.54
N LYS A 239 3.60 14.34 0.38
CA LYS A 239 4.68 13.47 -0.15
C LYS A 239 4.21 12.06 -0.51
N VAL A 240 3.01 11.93 -1.07
CA VAL A 240 2.55 10.67 -1.66
C VAL A 240 3.53 10.22 -2.77
N ASP A 241 3.80 8.92 -2.85
CA ASP A 241 4.74 8.38 -3.86
C ASP A 241 4.04 8.05 -5.18
N VAL A 242 2.78 7.63 -5.11
CA VAL A 242 1.98 7.23 -6.27
C VAL A 242 0.51 7.51 -6.03
N ILE A 243 -0.20 7.93 -7.07
CA ILE A 243 -1.66 8.00 -7.06
C ILE A 243 -2.26 6.88 -7.90
N VAL A 244 -3.46 6.44 -7.51
CA VAL A 244 -4.25 5.46 -8.26
C VAL A 244 -5.55 6.12 -8.71
N ILE A 245 -5.67 6.40 -9.99
CA ILE A 245 -6.92 6.85 -10.62
C ILE A 245 -7.80 5.61 -10.76
N ASP A 246 -8.71 5.45 -9.80
CA ASP A 246 -9.45 4.21 -9.56
C ASP A 246 -10.91 4.33 -9.99
N THR A 247 -11.28 3.63 -11.06
CA THR A 247 -12.61 3.65 -11.65
C THR A 247 -13.11 2.24 -11.97
N ALA A 248 -14.43 2.07 -12.12
CA ALA A 248 -15.02 0.81 -12.54
C ALA A 248 -14.69 0.46 -14.00
N HIS A 249 -14.43 1.48 -14.83
CA HIS A 249 -14.10 1.33 -16.25
C HIS A 249 -13.04 2.37 -16.66
N GLY A 250 -11.77 1.96 -16.67
CA GLY A 250 -10.63 2.82 -17.00
C GLY A 250 -10.55 3.22 -18.47
N HIS A 251 -11.07 2.40 -19.37
CA HIS A 251 -11.08 2.69 -20.81
C HIS A 251 -12.26 3.59 -21.20
N SER A 252 -12.32 4.77 -20.61
CA SER A 252 -13.31 5.80 -20.91
C SER A 252 -12.68 7.15 -21.18
N ALA A 253 -13.30 7.95 -22.06
CA ALA A 253 -12.76 9.26 -22.47
C ALA A 253 -12.45 10.18 -21.27
N ASN A 254 -13.32 10.17 -20.23
CA ASN A 254 -13.12 10.98 -19.05
C ASN A 254 -11.91 10.54 -18.22
N VAL A 255 -11.70 9.23 -18.07
CA VAL A 255 -10.51 8.70 -17.35
C VAL A 255 -9.23 9.06 -18.10
N LEU A 256 -9.19 8.84 -19.43
CA LEU A 256 -8.03 9.18 -20.25
C LEU A 256 -7.69 10.68 -20.19
N LYS A 257 -8.73 11.54 -20.22
CA LYS A 257 -8.56 12.99 -20.05
C LYS A 257 -7.98 13.33 -18.66
N VAL A 258 -8.48 12.71 -17.60
CA VAL A 258 -8.01 12.97 -16.23
C VAL A 258 -6.58 12.49 -16.04
N VAL A 259 -6.21 11.29 -16.57
CA VAL A 259 -4.82 10.81 -16.55
C VAL A 259 -3.88 11.84 -17.18
N LYS A 260 -4.23 12.32 -18.38
CA LYS A 260 -3.43 13.33 -19.10
C LYS A 260 -3.33 14.63 -18.33
N MET A 261 -4.44 15.13 -17.80
CA MET A 261 -4.48 16.35 -17.00
C MET A 261 -3.58 16.28 -15.76
N VAL A 262 -3.60 15.16 -15.04
CA VAL A 262 -2.75 14.96 -13.87
C VAL A 262 -1.28 14.82 -14.27
N ARG A 263 -0.98 14.09 -15.36
CA ARG A 263 0.38 13.97 -15.90
C ARG A 263 0.97 15.31 -16.30
N ASP A 264 0.18 16.14 -16.98
CA ASP A 264 0.61 17.49 -17.41
C ASP A 264 0.90 18.41 -16.20
N ALA A 265 0.10 18.30 -15.12
CA ALA A 265 0.28 19.08 -13.90
C ALA A 265 1.42 18.56 -13.00
N TYR A 266 1.67 17.27 -12.99
CA TYR A 266 2.65 16.59 -12.11
C TYR A 266 3.49 15.57 -12.89
N PRO A 267 4.47 15.99 -13.70
CA PRO A 267 5.23 15.11 -14.58
C PRO A 267 5.99 13.99 -13.88
N GLU A 268 6.45 14.22 -12.65
CA GLU A 268 7.28 13.26 -11.87
C GLU A 268 6.45 12.35 -10.94
N LEU A 269 5.15 12.61 -10.78
CA LEU A 269 4.31 11.82 -9.90
C LEU A 269 4.01 10.46 -10.52
N GLY A 270 4.16 9.38 -9.75
CA GLY A 270 3.72 8.04 -10.16
C GLY A 270 2.21 7.98 -10.35
N ILE A 271 1.75 7.56 -11.52
CA ILE A 271 0.33 7.46 -11.86
C ILE A 271 0.00 6.02 -12.25
N ILE A 272 -0.88 5.40 -11.47
CA ILE A 272 -1.54 4.14 -11.79
C ILE A 272 -2.96 4.45 -12.20
N ALA A 273 -3.49 3.83 -13.23
CA ALA A 273 -4.90 3.98 -13.58
C ALA A 273 -5.55 2.63 -13.91
N GLY A 274 -6.86 2.58 -13.75
CA GLY A 274 -7.71 1.42 -14.03
C GLY A 274 -9.16 1.65 -13.58
N ASN A 275 -10.00 0.58 -13.66
CA ASN A 275 -9.59 -0.76 -14.06
C ASN A 275 -9.86 -0.99 -15.55
N VAL A 276 -9.00 -1.77 -16.15
CA VAL A 276 -9.19 -2.28 -17.53
C VAL A 276 -9.15 -3.81 -17.52
N ALA A 277 -9.56 -4.42 -18.65
CA ALA A 277 -9.56 -5.87 -18.80
C ALA A 277 -9.18 -6.31 -20.24
N THR A 278 -8.80 -5.36 -21.10
CA THR A 278 -8.49 -5.61 -22.52
C THR A 278 -7.16 -4.98 -22.91
N ALA A 279 -6.57 -5.47 -24.00
CA ALA A 279 -5.35 -4.93 -24.58
C ALA A 279 -5.52 -3.47 -25.04
N GLU A 280 -6.67 -3.17 -25.66
CA GLU A 280 -6.99 -1.82 -26.15
C GLU A 280 -7.09 -0.82 -24.99
N GLY A 281 -7.80 -1.19 -23.90
CA GLY A 281 -7.92 -0.35 -22.72
C GLY A 281 -6.58 -0.11 -22.04
N THR A 282 -5.73 -1.14 -21.99
CA THR A 282 -4.37 -1.04 -21.49
C THR A 282 -3.54 -0.06 -22.31
N LYS A 283 -3.55 -0.21 -23.63
CA LYS A 283 -2.82 0.67 -24.56
C LYS A 283 -3.30 2.13 -24.43
N ALA A 284 -4.60 2.36 -24.37
CA ALA A 284 -5.17 3.69 -24.22
C ALA A 284 -4.70 4.40 -22.94
N LEU A 285 -4.63 3.69 -21.80
CA LEU A 285 -4.10 4.24 -20.55
C LEU A 285 -2.59 4.55 -20.65
N ILE A 286 -1.81 3.68 -21.30
CA ILE A 286 -0.37 3.90 -21.53
C ILE A 286 -0.15 5.15 -22.36
N GLU A 287 -0.89 5.31 -23.47
CA GLU A 287 -0.83 6.49 -24.34
C GLU A 287 -1.28 7.78 -23.61
N ALA A 288 -2.16 7.67 -22.63
CA ALA A 288 -2.56 8.79 -21.77
C ALA A 288 -1.48 9.20 -20.76
N GLY A 289 -0.46 8.37 -20.51
CA GLY A 289 0.71 8.71 -19.68
C GLY A 289 0.75 8.07 -18.30
N VAL A 290 0.17 6.87 -18.10
CA VAL A 290 0.30 6.13 -16.85
C VAL A 290 1.67 5.46 -16.69
N ASP A 291 2.09 5.20 -15.45
CA ASP A 291 3.31 4.46 -15.11
C ASP A 291 3.03 2.99 -14.77
N ALA A 292 1.77 2.63 -14.54
CA ALA A 292 1.32 1.25 -14.39
C ALA A 292 -0.19 1.15 -14.70
N VAL A 293 -0.64 -0.02 -15.12
CA VAL A 293 -2.04 -0.29 -15.44
C VAL A 293 -2.64 -1.28 -14.46
N LYS A 294 -3.81 -0.93 -13.90
CA LYS A 294 -4.54 -1.77 -12.95
C LYS A 294 -5.65 -2.54 -13.67
N VAL A 295 -5.64 -3.88 -13.52
CA VAL A 295 -6.43 -4.82 -14.31
C VAL A 295 -7.40 -5.60 -13.44
N GLY A 296 -8.67 -5.58 -13.82
CA GLY A 296 -9.71 -6.36 -13.15
C GLY A 296 -11.08 -5.69 -13.22
N ILE A 297 -11.99 -6.26 -13.98
CA ILE A 297 -13.40 -5.83 -14.06
C ILE A 297 -14.27 -6.98 -13.58
N GLY A 298 -14.81 -6.79 -12.35
CA GLY A 298 -15.73 -7.72 -11.73
C GLY A 298 -15.14 -8.97 -11.03
N PRO A 299 -13.81 -9.15 -10.80
CA PRO A 299 -13.31 -10.36 -10.14
C PRO A 299 -13.36 -10.29 -8.61
N GLY A 300 -13.59 -9.13 -8.01
CA GLY A 300 -13.59 -8.97 -6.54
C GLY A 300 -14.73 -9.73 -5.87
N SER A 301 -14.47 -10.28 -4.66
CA SER A 301 -15.44 -11.11 -3.91
C SER A 301 -16.73 -10.39 -3.53
N ILE A 302 -16.69 -9.04 -3.45
CA ILE A 302 -17.84 -8.18 -3.10
C ILE A 302 -18.40 -7.42 -4.32
N CYS A 303 -17.87 -7.71 -5.52
CA CYS A 303 -18.26 -7.03 -6.75
C CYS A 303 -19.43 -7.77 -7.44
N THR A 304 -20.46 -7.02 -7.82
CA THR A 304 -21.61 -7.56 -8.56
C THR A 304 -21.72 -7.00 -9.99
N THR A 305 -20.71 -6.30 -10.48
CA THR A 305 -20.70 -5.71 -11.84
C THR A 305 -21.04 -6.74 -12.92
N ARG A 306 -20.48 -7.95 -12.83
CA ARG A 306 -20.75 -9.03 -13.79
C ARG A 306 -22.19 -9.51 -13.78
N VAL A 307 -22.87 -9.45 -12.63
CA VAL A 307 -24.25 -9.87 -12.46
C VAL A 307 -25.21 -8.74 -12.81
N VAL A 308 -24.91 -7.53 -12.37
CA VAL A 308 -25.79 -6.35 -12.53
C VAL A 308 -25.69 -5.76 -13.93
N ALA A 309 -24.47 -5.60 -14.43
CA ALA A 309 -24.21 -4.98 -15.73
C ALA A 309 -23.94 -6.00 -16.86
N GLY A 310 -23.65 -7.26 -16.53
CA GLY A 310 -23.26 -8.29 -17.49
C GLY A 310 -21.87 -8.09 -18.09
N ILE A 311 -21.01 -7.28 -17.45
CA ILE A 311 -19.70 -6.87 -17.96
C ILE A 311 -18.56 -7.46 -17.11
N GLY A 312 -17.54 -7.97 -17.79
CA GLY A 312 -16.32 -8.45 -17.15
C GLY A 312 -15.49 -9.34 -18.08
N VAL A 313 -14.25 -9.57 -17.67
CA VAL A 313 -13.34 -10.54 -18.31
C VAL A 313 -12.75 -11.41 -17.19
N PRO A 314 -12.71 -12.74 -17.32
CA PRO A 314 -12.04 -13.62 -16.37
C PRO A 314 -10.58 -13.21 -16.15
N GLN A 315 -10.12 -13.27 -14.89
CA GLN A 315 -8.98 -12.48 -14.45
C GLN A 315 -7.65 -12.90 -15.08
N VAL A 316 -7.39 -14.18 -15.28
CA VAL A 316 -6.16 -14.64 -15.94
C VAL A 316 -6.09 -14.13 -17.38
N THR A 317 -7.20 -14.24 -18.14
CA THR A 317 -7.30 -13.69 -19.50
C THR A 317 -7.08 -12.17 -19.50
N ALA A 318 -7.70 -11.44 -18.56
CA ALA A 318 -7.54 -9.99 -18.47
C ALA A 318 -6.08 -9.58 -18.21
N ILE A 319 -5.39 -10.30 -17.32
CA ILE A 319 -3.97 -10.04 -17.01
C ILE A 319 -3.09 -10.32 -18.22
N MET A 320 -3.27 -11.47 -18.91
CA MET A 320 -2.50 -11.83 -20.08
C MET A 320 -2.65 -10.80 -21.20
N ASN A 321 -3.90 -10.41 -21.52
CA ASN A 321 -4.17 -9.41 -22.55
C ASN A 321 -3.53 -8.04 -22.21
N ALA A 322 -3.61 -7.63 -20.95
CA ALA A 322 -3.01 -6.39 -20.50
C ALA A 322 -1.48 -6.45 -20.54
N TYR A 323 -0.89 -7.58 -20.13
CA TYR A 323 0.56 -7.76 -20.13
C TYR A 323 1.13 -7.75 -21.56
N GLU A 324 0.51 -8.44 -22.52
CA GLU A 324 0.92 -8.42 -23.93
C GLU A 324 0.93 -7.00 -24.51
N ALA A 325 -0.08 -6.20 -24.15
CA ALA A 325 -0.16 -4.80 -24.60
C ALA A 325 0.84 -3.88 -23.87
N ALA A 326 1.16 -4.13 -22.60
CA ALA A 326 2.02 -3.30 -21.77
C ALA A 326 3.52 -3.61 -21.93
N LYS A 327 3.85 -4.88 -22.23
CA LYS A 327 5.24 -5.39 -22.34
C LYS A 327 6.13 -4.56 -23.29
N PRO A 328 5.70 -4.17 -24.49
CA PRO A 328 6.52 -3.36 -25.41
C PRO A 328 6.89 -1.97 -24.86
N TYR A 329 6.11 -1.45 -23.92
CA TYR A 329 6.31 -0.13 -23.30
C TYR A 329 7.05 -0.22 -21.98
N GLY A 330 7.32 -1.43 -21.47
CA GLY A 330 7.91 -1.66 -20.16
C GLY A 330 7.03 -1.13 -19.01
N ILE A 331 5.71 -1.12 -19.18
CA ILE A 331 4.74 -0.67 -18.19
C ILE A 331 4.29 -1.84 -17.32
N PRO A 332 4.43 -1.76 -15.98
CA PRO A 332 3.96 -2.78 -15.06
C PRO A 332 2.44 -2.97 -15.08
N VAL A 333 2.02 -4.22 -14.86
CA VAL A 333 0.61 -4.61 -14.72
C VAL A 333 0.31 -4.97 -13.28
N ILE A 334 -0.79 -4.47 -12.74
CA ILE A 334 -1.28 -4.75 -11.39
C ILE A 334 -2.54 -5.59 -11.52
N ALA A 335 -2.51 -6.81 -10.98
CA ALA A 335 -3.67 -7.68 -10.90
C ALA A 335 -4.54 -7.30 -9.71
N ASP A 336 -5.75 -6.81 -9.96
CA ASP A 336 -6.67 -6.32 -8.93
C ASP A 336 -7.93 -7.18 -8.85
N GLY A 337 -8.06 -7.91 -7.74
CA GLY A 337 -9.21 -8.73 -7.42
C GLY A 337 -9.14 -10.20 -7.86
N GLY A 338 -10.00 -11.02 -7.26
CA GLY A 338 -10.10 -12.46 -7.53
C GLY A 338 -9.09 -13.34 -6.82
N ILE A 339 -8.11 -12.78 -6.13
CA ILE A 339 -7.05 -13.50 -5.41
C ILE A 339 -7.59 -13.93 -4.04
N LYS A 340 -7.63 -15.23 -3.79
CA LYS A 340 -8.10 -15.87 -2.55
C LYS A 340 -6.95 -16.50 -1.76
N TYR A 341 -5.97 -17.05 -2.47
CA TYR A 341 -4.86 -17.82 -1.93
C TYR A 341 -3.52 -17.33 -2.52
N SER A 342 -2.43 -17.74 -1.88
CA SER A 342 -1.06 -17.49 -2.41
C SER A 342 -0.83 -18.11 -3.79
N GLY A 343 -1.47 -19.25 -4.07
CA GLY A 343 -1.44 -19.89 -5.39
C GLY A 343 -2.04 -19.01 -6.50
N ASP A 344 -3.08 -18.23 -6.19
CA ASP A 344 -3.65 -17.28 -7.16
C ASP A 344 -2.69 -16.12 -7.45
N MET A 345 -1.91 -15.66 -6.44
CA MET A 345 -0.84 -14.68 -6.67
C MET A 345 0.22 -15.23 -7.62
N THR A 346 0.66 -16.48 -7.41
CA THR A 346 1.64 -17.14 -8.28
C THR A 346 1.11 -17.22 -9.72
N LYS A 347 -0.17 -17.58 -9.89
CA LYS A 347 -0.84 -17.61 -11.20
C LYS A 347 -0.97 -16.21 -11.81
N ALA A 348 -1.32 -15.18 -11.02
CA ALA A 348 -1.44 -13.81 -11.50
C ALA A 348 -0.10 -13.27 -12.03
N ILE A 349 0.99 -13.55 -11.29
CA ILE A 349 2.35 -13.15 -11.70
C ILE A 349 2.77 -13.91 -12.96
N ALA A 350 2.59 -15.23 -13.01
CA ALA A 350 2.90 -16.02 -14.19
C ALA A 350 2.07 -15.59 -15.43
N ALA A 351 0.86 -15.05 -15.23
CA ALA A 351 0.04 -14.48 -16.29
C ALA A 351 0.53 -13.09 -16.78
N GLY A 352 1.49 -12.48 -16.09
CA GLY A 352 2.11 -11.20 -16.48
C GLY A 352 1.99 -10.06 -15.49
N ALA A 353 1.36 -10.26 -14.32
CA ALA A 353 1.28 -9.21 -13.30
C ALA A 353 2.64 -8.98 -12.62
N ASN A 354 2.94 -7.71 -12.35
CA ASN A 354 4.08 -7.30 -11.52
C ASN A 354 3.69 -7.25 -10.03
N VAL A 355 2.47 -6.83 -9.75
CA VAL A 355 1.96 -6.62 -8.38
C VAL A 355 0.52 -7.13 -8.29
N CYS A 356 0.16 -7.69 -7.14
CA CYS A 356 -1.20 -8.12 -6.82
C CYS A 356 -1.85 -7.15 -5.83
N MET A 357 -2.95 -6.51 -6.22
CA MET A 357 -3.79 -5.73 -5.31
C MET A 357 -4.84 -6.64 -4.68
N MET A 358 -4.93 -6.62 -3.36
CA MET A 358 -5.83 -7.49 -2.61
C MET A 358 -6.68 -6.68 -1.62
N GLY A 359 -7.98 -6.96 -1.60
CA GLY A 359 -8.96 -6.36 -0.68
C GLY A 359 -9.36 -7.31 0.43
N SER A 360 -10.11 -8.38 0.11
CA SER A 360 -10.69 -9.31 1.09
C SER A 360 -9.67 -9.95 2.03
N ILE A 361 -8.50 -10.29 1.53
CA ILE A 361 -7.43 -10.90 2.32
C ILE A 361 -6.99 -9.95 3.45
N PHE A 362 -6.77 -8.68 3.12
CA PHE A 362 -6.30 -7.68 4.09
C PHE A 362 -7.43 -7.04 4.90
N ALA A 363 -8.68 -7.08 4.42
CA ALA A 363 -9.84 -6.59 5.18
C ALA A 363 -10.02 -7.30 6.52
N GLY A 364 -9.61 -8.58 6.62
CA GLY A 364 -9.64 -9.38 7.86
C GLY A 364 -8.52 -9.07 8.85
N CYS A 365 -7.54 -8.23 8.51
CA CYS A 365 -6.40 -7.97 9.37
C CYS A 365 -6.69 -6.89 10.44
N ASP A 366 -5.92 -6.90 11.52
CA ASP A 366 -6.02 -5.93 12.63
C ASP A 366 -5.87 -4.47 12.18
N GLU A 367 -5.05 -4.25 11.17
CA GLU A 367 -4.68 -2.92 10.69
C GLU A 367 -5.71 -2.31 9.73
N SER A 368 -6.66 -3.11 9.22
CA SER A 368 -7.75 -2.58 8.39
C SER A 368 -8.73 -1.73 9.20
N PRO A 369 -9.36 -0.69 8.62
CA PRO A 369 -10.28 0.19 9.34
C PRO A 369 -11.66 -0.43 9.61
N GLY A 370 -12.03 -1.52 8.94
CA GLY A 370 -13.31 -2.20 9.16
C GLY A 370 -13.54 -2.60 10.62
N SER A 371 -14.74 -2.40 11.14
CA SER A 371 -15.10 -2.74 12.51
C SER A 371 -15.11 -4.25 12.76
N PHE A 372 -14.85 -4.64 14.01
CA PHE A 372 -14.97 -6.04 14.43
C PHE A 372 -16.44 -6.42 14.62
N GLU A 373 -16.77 -7.63 14.20
CA GLU A 373 -18.04 -8.30 14.48
C GLU A 373 -17.81 -9.66 15.11
N LEU A 374 -18.66 -10.04 16.06
CA LEU A 374 -18.73 -11.39 16.60
C LEU A 374 -19.94 -12.11 16.02
N PHE A 375 -19.72 -13.22 15.31
CA PHE A 375 -20.79 -14.03 14.73
C PHE A 375 -20.50 -15.51 14.94
N GLN A 376 -21.48 -16.23 15.48
CA GLN A 376 -21.37 -17.66 15.79
C GLN A 376 -20.08 -18.03 16.58
N GLY A 377 -19.71 -17.16 17.55
CA GLY A 377 -18.51 -17.37 18.38
C GLY A 377 -17.17 -17.09 17.70
N ARG A 378 -17.15 -16.67 16.44
CA ARG A 378 -15.93 -16.30 15.69
C ARG A 378 -15.85 -14.79 15.47
N LYS A 379 -14.64 -14.26 15.41
CA LYS A 379 -14.37 -12.86 15.08
C LYS A 379 -14.36 -12.67 13.57
N TYR A 380 -15.00 -11.60 13.13
CA TYR A 380 -15.01 -11.13 11.73
C TYR A 380 -14.69 -9.65 11.69
N LYS A 381 -14.38 -9.15 10.49
CA LYS A 381 -14.30 -7.71 10.20
C LYS A 381 -15.26 -7.35 9.08
N VAL A 382 -15.88 -6.18 9.19
CA VAL A 382 -16.73 -5.61 8.15
C VAL A 382 -15.89 -5.39 6.88
N TYR A 383 -16.41 -5.82 5.76
CA TYR A 383 -15.83 -5.63 4.45
C TYR A 383 -16.92 -5.29 3.43
N ARG A 384 -16.74 -4.22 2.67
CA ARG A 384 -17.71 -3.78 1.68
C ARG A 384 -17.07 -3.38 0.36
N GLY A 385 -17.84 -3.60 -0.73
CA GLY A 385 -17.46 -3.13 -2.06
C GLY A 385 -17.61 -1.62 -2.19
N MET A 386 -16.72 -1.01 -2.98
CA MET A 386 -16.84 0.42 -3.32
C MET A 386 -18.11 0.75 -4.09
N GLY A 387 -18.74 -0.24 -4.74
CA GLY A 387 -20.04 -0.15 -5.40
C GLY A 387 -21.23 -0.50 -4.51
N SER A 388 -21.05 -0.71 -3.20
CA SER A 388 -22.16 -0.87 -2.25
C SER A 388 -22.87 0.45 -1.99
N ILE A 389 -24.11 0.41 -1.55
CA ILE A 389 -24.91 1.63 -1.29
C ILE A 389 -24.17 2.52 -0.29
N ALA A 390 -23.75 1.98 0.86
CA ALA A 390 -23.09 2.75 1.89
C ALA A 390 -21.73 3.33 1.42
N ALA A 391 -20.94 2.59 0.63
CA ALA A 391 -19.69 3.14 0.08
C ALA A 391 -19.95 4.27 -0.93
N MET A 392 -20.98 4.13 -1.77
CA MET A 392 -21.35 5.18 -2.73
C MET A 392 -21.88 6.43 -2.05
N GLU A 393 -22.66 6.30 -0.99
CA GLU A 393 -23.14 7.43 -0.17
C GLU A 393 -21.99 8.18 0.52
N ASN A 394 -20.89 7.48 0.84
CA ASN A 394 -19.71 8.02 1.49
C ASN A 394 -18.61 8.51 0.52
N GLY A 395 -18.87 8.58 -0.80
CA GLY A 395 -17.95 9.24 -1.73
C GLY A 395 -17.46 8.43 -2.93
N SER A 396 -17.93 7.18 -3.16
CA SER A 396 -17.51 6.37 -4.31
C SER A 396 -18.46 6.38 -5.52
N LYS A 397 -19.43 7.30 -5.57
CA LYS A 397 -20.38 7.44 -6.70
C LYS A 397 -19.68 7.71 -8.04
N ASP A 398 -18.61 8.50 -8.01
CA ASP A 398 -17.82 8.86 -9.19
C ASP A 398 -17.13 7.64 -9.83
N ARG A 399 -16.75 6.64 -9.03
CA ARG A 399 -16.19 5.37 -9.51
C ARG A 399 -17.13 4.64 -10.47
N TYR A 400 -18.45 4.73 -10.25
CA TYR A 400 -19.50 4.06 -10.99
C TYR A 400 -20.31 5.00 -11.88
N PHE A 401 -19.81 6.21 -12.15
CA PHE A 401 -20.47 7.22 -13.00
C PHE A 401 -21.87 7.62 -12.52
N GLN A 402 -22.10 7.59 -11.21
CA GLN A 402 -23.42 7.85 -10.59
C GLN A 402 -23.42 9.12 -9.72
N THR A 403 -22.54 10.08 -9.97
CA THR A 403 -22.40 11.31 -9.17
C THR A 403 -23.71 12.08 -9.05
N ASP A 404 -24.46 12.21 -10.16
CA ASP A 404 -25.71 12.98 -10.25
C ASP A 404 -26.98 12.10 -10.13
N ALA A 405 -26.81 10.81 -9.81
CA ALA A 405 -27.92 9.88 -9.74
C ALA A 405 -28.82 10.16 -8.51
N LYS A 406 -30.12 10.34 -8.76
CA LYS A 406 -31.14 10.49 -7.70
C LYS A 406 -31.37 9.19 -6.91
N LYS A 407 -31.19 8.05 -7.56
CA LYS A 407 -31.29 6.71 -6.97
C LYS A 407 -30.09 5.89 -7.46
N LEU A 408 -29.39 5.26 -6.52
CA LEU A 408 -28.20 4.48 -6.81
C LEU A 408 -28.54 3.08 -7.33
N VAL A 409 -27.74 2.59 -8.28
CA VAL A 409 -27.74 1.18 -8.71
C VAL A 409 -26.41 0.57 -8.21
N PRO A 410 -26.44 -0.25 -7.14
CA PRO A 410 -25.23 -0.81 -6.57
C PRO A 410 -24.61 -1.89 -7.49
N GLU A 411 -23.30 -1.88 -7.58
CA GLU A 411 -22.49 -2.92 -8.23
C GLU A 411 -21.55 -3.60 -7.22
N GLY A 412 -21.94 -3.63 -5.97
CA GLY A 412 -21.21 -4.27 -4.89
C GLY A 412 -22.10 -4.51 -3.68
N VAL A 413 -21.65 -5.43 -2.83
CA VAL A 413 -22.34 -5.81 -1.60
C VAL A 413 -21.51 -5.45 -0.37
N GLU A 414 -22.17 -5.48 0.79
CA GLU A 414 -21.56 -5.39 2.11
C GLU A 414 -21.60 -6.76 2.77
N GLY A 415 -20.55 -7.09 3.51
CA GLY A 415 -20.43 -8.34 4.21
C GLY A 415 -19.35 -8.30 5.28
N ARG A 416 -18.92 -9.45 5.67
CA ARG A 416 -17.84 -9.64 6.63
C ARG A 416 -16.86 -10.70 6.15
N VAL A 417 -15.62 -10.56 6.55
CA VAL A 417 -14.55 -11.55 6.31
C VAL A 417 -14.03 -12.07 7.64
N ALA A 418 -13.57 -13.31 7.65
CA ALA A 418 -12.96 -13.90 8.84
C ALA A 418 -11.77 -13.06 9.30
N TYR A 419 -11.65 -12.87 10.61
CA TYR A 419 -10.48 -12.24 11.22
C TYR A 419 -9.22 -13.08 10.99
N LYS A 420 -8.14 -12.46 10.58
CA LYS A 420 -6.89 -13.12 10.15
C LYS A 420 -5.64 -12.75 10.99
N GLY A 421 -5.81 -11.97 12.07
CA GLY A 421 -4.66 -11.47 12.85
C GLY A 421 -3.97 -10.29 12.16
N THR A 422 -2.65 -10.24 12.25
CA THR A 422 -1.87 -9.12 11.73
C THR A 422 -1.61 -9.20 10.22
N VAL A 423 -1.31 -8.06 9.59
CA VAL A 423 -0.81 -8.01 8.21
C VAL A 423 0.49 -8.79 8.09
N GLU A 424 1.39 -8.70 9.08
CA GLU A 424 2.67 -9.40 9.11
C GLU A 424 2.50 -10.91 8.97
N ASP A 425 1.60 -11.53 9.76
CA ASP A 425 1.31 -12.96 9.71
C ASP A 425 0.68 -13.36 8.36
N THR A 426 -0.27 -12.55 7.87
CA THR A 426 -0.94 -12.80 6.59
C THR A 426 0.05 -12.73 5.42
N VAL A 427 0.89 -11.70 5.37
CA VAL A 427 1.92 -11.53 4.34
C VAL A 427 2.94 -12.66 4.40
N PHE A 428 3.36 -13.07 5.60
CA PHE A 428 4.28 -14.21 5.77
C PHE A 428 3.75 -15.49 5.09
N GLN A 429 2.48 -15.84 5.29
CA GLN A 429 1.86 -16.99 4.66
C GLN A 429 1.77 -16.85 3.12
N LEU A 430 1.39 -15.67 2.64
CA LEU A 430 1.28 -15.41 1.21
C LEU A 430 2.64 -15.47 0.50
N ILE A 431 3.67 -14.89 1.10
CA ILE A 431 5.06 -14.93 0.59
C ILE A 431 5.58 -16.36 0.59
N GLY A 432 5.32 -17.13 1.65
CA GLY A 432 5.71 -18.52 1.74
C GLY A 432 5.13 -19.36 0.59
N GLY A 433 3.84 -19.17 0.30
CA GLY A 433 3.19 -19.85 -0.83
C GLY A 433 3.72 -19.41 -2.19
N LEU A 434 3.96 -18.11 -2.40
CA LEU A 434 4.54 -17.60 -3.64
C LEU A 434 5.96 -18.16 -3.87
N ARG A 435 6.81 -18.13 -2.85
CA ARG A 435 8.17 -18.70 -2.92
C ARG A 435 8.15 -20.19 -3.24
N SER A 436 7.21 -20.93 -2.63
CA SER A 436 7.01 -22.34 -2.93
C SER A 436 6.63 -22.54 -4.41
N GLY A 437 5.66 -21.76 -4.92
CA GLY A 437 5.26 -21.81 -6.33
C GLY A 437 6.42 -21.49 -7.29
N MET A 438 7.23 -20.48 -6.98
CA MET A 438 8.42 -20.14 -7.75
C MET A 438 9.46 -21.28 -7.71
N GLY A 439 9.64 -21.91 -6.57
CA GLY A 439 10.48 -23.09 -6.42
C GLY A 439 10.04 -24.25 -7.30
N TYR A 440 8.73 -24.57 -7.34
CA TYR A 440 8.19 -25.58 -8.24
C TYR A 440 8.34 -25.25 -9.72
N CYS A 441 8.27 -23.96 -10.08
CA CYS A 441 8.46 -23.52 -11.46
C CYS A 441 9.94 -23.38 -11.86
N GLY A 442 10.89 -23.49 -10.92
CA GLY A 442 12.31 -23.31 -11.18
C GLY A 442 12.70 -21.87 -11.51
N THR A 443 12.00 -20.88 -10.94
CA THR A 443 12.19 -19.45 -11.23
C THR A 443 12.75 -18.71 -10.01
N GLN A 444 13.81 -17.92 -10.22
CA GLN A 444 14.49 -17.18 -9.14
C GLN A 444 13.93 -15.78 -8.92
N THR A 445 13.27 -15.22 -9.93
CA THR A 445 12.74 -13.85 -9.91
C THR A 445 11.29 -13.78 -10.40
N ILE A 446 10.62 -12.68 -10.08
CA ILE A 446 9.25 -12.39 -10.58
C ILE A 446 9.23 -12.38 -12.12
N GLU A 447 10.23 -11.77 -12.75
CA GLU A 447 10.30 -11.69 -14.22
C GLU A 447 10.49 -13.09 -14.85
N GLU A 448 11.33 -13.95 -14.26
CA GLU A 448 11.46 -15.33 -14.73
C GLU A 448 10.15 -16.12 -14.63
N LEU A 449 9.36 -15.91 -13.57
CA LEU A 449 8.06 -16.57 -13.42
C LEU A 449 7.08 -16.11 -14.52
N LYS A 450 7.10 -14.84 -14.90
CA LYS A 450 6.30 -14.29 -16.01
C LYS A 450 6.70 -14.87 -17.35
N GLU A 451 7.99 -15.10 -17.58
CA GLU A 451 8.52 -15.61 -18.85
C GLU A 451 8.41 -17.13 -18.98
N ASN A 452 8.64 -17.86 -17.90
CA ASN A 452 8.79 -19.31 -17.91
C ASN A 452 7.57 -20.06 -17.36
N GLY A 453 6.62 -19.37 -16.70
CA GLY A 453 5.41 -19.97 -16.17
C GLY A 453 4.55 -20.59 -17.27
N ARG A 454 4.17 -21.86 -17.08
CA ARG A 454 3.32 -22.59 -18.02
C ARG A 454 2.05 -23.04 -17.35
N PHE A 455 0.92 -22.81 -17.98
CA PHE A 455 -0.38 -23.21 -17.47
C PHE A 455 -0.91 -24.46 -18.14
N VAL A 456 -1.62 -25.26 -17.36
CA VAL A 456 -2.54 -26.29 -17.86
C VAL A 456 -3.95 -25.89 -17.47
N LYS A 457 -4.89 -25.97 -18.41
CA LYS A 457 -6.31 -25.77 -18.15
C LYS A 457 -6.87 -26.98 -17.43
N ILE A 458 -7.68 -26.78 -16.40
CA ILE A 458 -8.27 -27.84 -15.59
C ILE A 458 -9.80 -27.84 -15.69
N SER A 459 -10.41 -28.96 -15.33
CA SER A 459 -11.86 -29.11 -15.22
C SER A 459 -12.37 -28.79 -13.81
N ALA A 460 -13.68 -28.67 -13.64
CA ALA A 460 -14.30 -28.55 -12.33
C ALA A 460 -14.00 -29.75 -11.41
N ALA A 461 -13.80 -30.95 -11.98
CA ALA A 461 -13.39 -32.12 -11.23
C ALA A 461 -11.96 -31.97 -10.68
N SER A 462 -11.03 -31.47 -11.51
CA SER A 462 -9.65 -31.17 -11.06
C SER A 462 -9.59 -30.02 -10.06
N LEU A 463 -10.47 -29.03 -10.14
CA LEU A 463 -10.58 -28.00 -9.12
C LEU A 463 -10.97 -28.61 -7.76
N LYS A 464 -11.93 -29.54 -7.73
CA LYS A 464 -12.32 -30.25 -6.51
C LYS A 464 -11.16 -31.10 -5.97
N GLU A 465 -10.41 -31.78 -6.86
CA GLU A 465 -9.20 -32.56 -6.51
C GLU A 465 -8.10 -31.67 -5.88
N SER A 466 -8.04 -30.39 -6.28
CA SER A 466 -7.03 -29.42 -5.80
C SER A 466 -7.26 -28.98 -4.35
N HIS A 467 -8.45 -29.20 -3.80
CA HIS A 467 -8.77 -28.92 -2.39
C HIS A 467 -8.75 -30.20 -1.57
N PRO A 468 -8.51 -30.13 -0.23
CA PRO A 468 -8.67 -31.29 0.64
C PRO A 468 -10.04 -31.94 0.44
N HIS A 469 -10.06 -33.23 0.14
CA HIS A 469 -11.27 -34.00 -0.11
C HIS A 469 -11.19 -35.36 0.60
N ASP A 470 -12.33 -35.98 0.83
CA ASP A 470 -12.48 -37.30 1.50
C ASP A 470 -11.91 -37.34 2.94
N ILE A 471 -11.78 -36.17 3.59
CA ILE A 471 -11.38 -36.01 4.99
C ILE A 471 -12.24 -34.97 5.71
N HIS A 472 -12.31 -35.08 7.03
CA HIS A 472 -12.81 -33.99 7.89
C HIS A 472 -11.61 -33.26 8.46
N ILE A 473 -11.51 -31.94 8.15
CA ILE A 473 -10.45 -31.08 8.68
C ILE A 473 -10.74 -30.85 10.18
N THR A 474 -9.87 -31.38 11.03
CA THR A 474 -9.97 -31.22 12.49
C THR A 474 -9.17 -30.05 13.02
N LYS A 475 -8.20 -29.54 12.24
CA LYS A 475 -7.38 -28.37 12.53
C LYS A 475 -7.09 -27.63 11.23
N GLU A 476 -7.54 -26.40 11.14
CA GLU A 476 -7.27 -25.52 10.00
C GLU A 476 -5.78 -25.17 9.93
N ALA A 477 -5.24 -25.01 8.72
CA ALA A 477 -3.92 -24.47 8.50
C ALA A 477 -3.95 -22.93 8.48
N PRO A 478 -2.86 -22.23 8.85
CA PRO A 478 -2.84 -20.77 8.84
C PRO A 478 -3.15 -20.13 7.48
N ASN A 479 -2.94 -20.88 6.39
CA ASN A 479 -3.10 -20.46 5.01
C ASN A 479 -4.25 -21.16 4.27
N TYR A 480 -5.01 -21.99 4.97
CA TYR A 480 -6.16 -22.69 4.42
C TYR A 480 -7.24 -22.89 5.50
N SER A 481 -8.41 -22.29 5.28
CA SER A 481 -9.59 -22.46 6.12
C SER A 481 -10.75 -23.02 5.30
N VAL A 482 -11.61 -23.77 5.96
CA VAL A 482 -12.91 -24.18 5.40
C VAL A 482 -13.91 -23.07 5.71
N GLU A 483 -14.49 -22.46 4.68
CA GLU A 483 -15.59 -21.49 4.83
C GLU A 483 -16.91 -22.17 5.22
#